data_95b83caac03c5352a17e439a3821d6a1
#
_entry.id   95b83caac03c5352a17e439a3821d6a1
#
_cell.length_a   1.000
_cell.length_b   1.000
_cell.length_c   1.000
_cell.angle_alpha   90.00
_cell.angle_beta   90.00
_cell.angle_gamma   90.00
#
_symmetry.space_group_name_H-M   'P 1'
#
loop_
_entity.id
_entity.type
_entity.pdbx_description
1 polymer ?
#
loop_
_entity_poly.entity_id
_entity_poly.type
_entity_poly.pdbx_seq_one_letter_code
_entity_poly.pdbx_strand_id
1 'polypeptide(L)'
;ALPIFIEDNITAKDLFDTRIMNCLMPRPSEVVETFNDLYQKDCQKATDYFYDLSIASNYIRKSRTDKNIRFKKYYQYGEIEITINLSKPEKDPKEIAKAKLIKSSGYPKCLLCKENVGFSGDLNRAARQTHRIIPLDLDEQRYYLQYSPYVYYNEHCIVFNEEHRPMVINHDTFTHLLSFLDMFPHYMLGSNADLPIVGGSILTHDHFQGGRYTFPIEGAKILKTVYLNKYPDLKIEVIKWPLSTIRVTSSNKAEIIQFADDLLAKWKNYSDKALNILSHTDDIPHNTITPIARMKNNEYQMDLVLRNNRTSEEYPDGIF
;
A
#
# COMPACT_ATOMS: atom_id res chain seq x y z
N ALA A 1 22.97 34.05 20.41
CA ALA A 1 21.90 33.29 19.78
C ALA A 1 20.69 33.28 20.69
N LEU A 2 19.54 33.70 20.20
CA LEU A 2 18.29 33.59 20.96
C LEU A 2 17.98 32.08 21.16
N PRO A 3 17.58 31.64 22.36
CA PRO A 3 17.21 30.26 22.58
C PRO A 3 15.99 29.94 21.69
N ILE A 4 16.10 28.87 20.89
CA ILE A 4 14.97 28.37 20.11
C ILE A 4 14.08 27.63 21.09
N PHE A 5 12.96 28.23 21.48
CA PHE A 5 11.95 27.58 22.29
C PHE A 5 11.16 26.62 21.41
N ILE A 6 11.34 25.31 21.63
CA ILE A 6 10.52 24.26 21.05
C ILE A 6 9.64 23.71 22.15
N GLU A 7 8.33 23.60 21.91
CA GLU A 7 7.43 22.95 22.84
C GLU A 7 7.92 21.52 23.11
N ASP A 8 7.91 21.10 24.39
CA ASP A 8 8.38 19.76 24.78
C ASP A 8 7.33 18.68 24.48
N ASN A 9 6.97 18.56 23.20
CA ASN A 9 6.13 17.49 22.69
C ASN A 9 6.73 16.88 21.43
N ILE A 10 6.32 15.65 21.12
CA ILE A 10 6.86 14.87 20.01
C ILE A 10 6.61 15.56 18.67
N THR A 11 5.43 16.15 18.48
CA THR A 11 5.05 16.81 17.22
C THR A 11 5.95 18.01 16.93
N ALA A 12 6.15 18.88 17.92
CA ALA A 12 7.00 20.06 17.77
C ALA A 12 8.48 19.67 17.50
N LYS A 13 8.98 18.64 18.20
CA LYS A 13 10.32 18.10 17.97
C LYS A 13 10.46 17.55 16.55
N ASP A 14 9.46 16.85 16.05
CA ASP A 14 9.46 16.30 14.69
C ASP A 14 9.42 17.37 13.61
N LEU A 15 8.61 18.41 13.81
CA LEU A 15 8.56 19.56 12.89
C LEU A 15 9.92 20.26 12.83
N PHE A 16 10.56 20.47 13.96
CA PHE A 16 11.85 21.12 14.06
C PHE A 16 12.99 20.26 13.45
N ASP A 17 13.07 18.99 13.81
CA ASP A 17 14.02 18.03 13.26
C ASP A 17 13.91 17.98 11.73
N THR A 18 12.70 17.84 11.21
CA THR A 18 12.47 17.77 9.76
C THR A 18 12.91 19.06 9.06
N ARG A 19 12.72 20.22 9.71
CA ARG A 19 13.20 21.51 9.17
C ARG A 19 14.72 21.61 9.10
N ILE A 20 15.44 21.09 10.11
CA ILE A 20 16.91 21.04 10.10
C ILE A 20 17.37 20.08 9.01
N MET A 21 16.84 18.85 8.98
CA MET A 21 17.22 17.84 8.00
C MET A 21 16.97 18.30 6.57
N ASN A 22 15.92 19.09 6.32
CA ASN A 22 15.64 19.64 5.00
C ASN A 22 16.78 20.51 4.44
N CYS A 23 17.57 21.16 5.29
CA CYS A 23 18.71 21.96 4.84
C CYS A 23 19.84 21.11 4.20
N LEU A 24 19.84 19.80 4.49
CA LEU A 24 20.83 18.85 3.98
C LEU A 24 20.27 18.00 2.82
N MET A 25 18.98 18.15 2.50
CA MET A 25 18.34 17.35 1.47
C MET A 25 18.73 17.79 0.06
N PRO A 26 19.01 16.86 -0.84
CA PRO A 26 19.08 17.16 -2.27
C PRO A 26 17.72 17.65 -2.77
N ARG A 27 17.71 18.45 -3.83
CA ARG A 27 16.49 18.93 -4.47
C ARG A 27 15.68 17.74 -5.02
N PRO A 28 14.34 17.86 -5.10
CA PRO A 28 13.52 16.79 -5.68
C PRO A 28 13.99 16.34 -7.07
N SER A 29 14.38 17.28 -7.95
CA SER A 29 14.90 16.97 -9.28
C SER A 29 16.22 16.18 -9.25
N GLU A 30 17.14 16.52 -8.35
CA GLU A 30 18.41 15.82 -8.19
C GLU A 30 18.20 14.37 -7.70
N VAL A 31 17.21 14.16 -6.81
CA VAL A 31 16.85 12.81 -6.36
C VAL A 31 16.29 11.97 -7.50
N VAL A 32 15.41 12.55 -8.32
CA VAL A 32 14.82 11.88 -9.49
C VAL A 32 15.89 11.56 -10.53
N GLU A 33 16.79 12.49 -10.82
CA GLU A 33 17.90 12.30 -11.75
C GLU A 33 18.83 11.16 -11.28
N THR A 34 19.26 11.21 -10.02
CA THR A 34 20.11 10.16 -9.44
C THR A 34 19.43 8.81 -9.45
N PHE A 35 18.12 8.77 -9.11
CA PHE A 35 17.33 7.52 -9.17
C PHE A 35 17.30 6.96 -10.59
N ASN A 36 17.03 7.78 -11.59
CA ASN A 36 16.95 7.36 -12.99
C ASN A 36 18.32 6.87 -13.51
N ASP A 37 19.42 7.55 -13.18
CA ASP A 37 20.77 7.14 -13.55
C ASP A 37 21.16 5.78 -12.96
N LEU A 38 20.74 5.52 -11.74
CA LEU A 38 20.92 4.22 -11.09
C LEU A 38 20.01 3.16 -11.70
N TYR A 39 18.76 3.50 -11.99
CA TYR A 39 17.77 2.61 -12.58
C TYR A 39 18.21 2.08 -13.95
N GLN A 40 18.82 2.92 -14.78
CA GLN A 40 19.38 2.49 -16.07
C GLN A 40 20.46 1.41 -15.92
N LYS A 41 21.11 1.32 -14.77
CA LYS A 41 22.16 0.34 -14.49
C LYS A 41 21.61 -0.89 -13.78
N ASP A 42 20.74 -0.65 -12.79
CA ASP A 42 20.17 -1.67 -11.92
C ASP A 42 18.98 -1.09 -11.13
N CYS A 43 17.79 -1.61 -11.34
CA CYS A 43 16.59 -1.14 -10.65
C CYS A 43 16.67 -1.32 -9.12
N GLN A 44 17.41 -2.32 -8.62
CA GLN A 44 17.63 -2.50 -7.18
C GLN A 44 18.50 -1.38 -6.60
N LYS A 45 19.55 -0.98 -7.28
CA LYS A 45 20.40 0.13 -6.83
C LYS A 45 19.63 1.44 -6.74
N ALA A 46 18.67 1.66 -7.64
CA ALA A 46 17.82 2.84 -7.60
C ALA A 46 16.91 2.84 -6.37
N THR A 47 16.26 1.71 -6.10
CA THR A 47 15.38 1.57 -4.92
C THR A 47 16.19 1.59 -3.62
N ASP A 48 17.37 0.97 -3.56
CA ASP A 48 18.29 1.02 -2.41
C ASP A 48 18.68 2.48 -2.09
N TYR A 49 19.15 3.23 -3.10
CA TYR A 49 19.46 4.65 -2.94
C TYR A 49 18.29 5.45 -2.36
N PHE A 50 17.11 5.27 -2.92
CA PHE A 50 15.92 6.04 -2.51
C PHE A 50 15.44 5.67 -1.10
N TYR A 51 15.55 4.38 -0.73
CA TYR A 51 15.26 3.91 0.61
C TYR A 51 16.25 4.42 1.64
N ASP A 52 17.56 4.33 1.34
CA ASP A 52 18.62 4.84 2.20
C ASP A 52 18.51 6.35 2.41
N LEU A 53 18.20 7.11 1.37
CA LEU A 53 17.91 8.55 1.49
C LEU A 53 16.74 8.82 2.43
N SER A 54 15.67 8.01 2.33
CA SER A 54 14.49 8.15 3.18
C SER A 54 14.80 7.87 4.66
N ILE A 55 15.73 6.96 4.95
CA ILE A 55 16.22 6.69 6.31
C ILE A 55 17.17 7.80 6.77
N ALA A 56 18.18 8.13 5.97
CA ALA A 56 19.23 9.10 6.33
C ALA A 56 18.65 10.50 6.60
N SER A 57 17.56 10.84 5.94
CA SER A 57 16.87 12.13 6.11
C SER A 57 15.88 12.18 7.28
N ASN A 58 15.79 11.14 8.10
CA ASN A 58 14.75 10.99 9.13
C ASN A 58 13.30 11.08 8.60
N TYR A 59 13.09 10.95 7.29
CA TYR A 59 11.74 10.76 6.76
C TYR A 59 11.16 9.44 7.30
N ILE A 60 11.95 8.36 7.22
CA ILE A 60 11.72 7.13 7.97
C ILE A 60 12.52 7.22 9.27
N ARG A 61 11.83 7.39 10.39
CA ARG A 61 12.47 7.49 11.70
C ARG A 61 12.83 6.11 12.23
N LYS A 62 14.00 5.60 11.81
CA LYS A 62 14.47 4.25 12.14
C LYS A 62 14.46 3.98 13.65
N SER A 63 14.84 4.95 14.48
CA SER A 63 14.80 4.86 15.93
C SER A 63 13.41 4.58 16.53
N ARG A 64 12.35 4.82 15.75
CA ARG A 64 10.96 4.50 16.12
C ARG A 64 10.51 3.19 15.48
N THR A 65 10.80 3.00 14.19
CA THR A 65 10.38 1.77 13.48
C THR A 65 11.07 0.53 14.03
N ASP A 66 12.29 0.63 14.58
CA ASP A 66 13.00 -0.45 15.23
C ASP A 66 12.33 -0.91 16.56
N LYS A 67 11.42 -0.12 17.11
CA LYS A 67 10.62 -0.50 18.28
C LYS A 67 9.38 -1.32 17.93
N ASN A 68 9.03 -1.41 16.64
CA ASN A 68 7.91 -2.23 16.19
C ASN A 68 8.14 -3.69 16.57
N ILE A 69 7.13 -4.32 17.16
CA ILE A 69 7.19 -5.72 17.59
C ILE A 69 6.68 -6.57 16.44
N ARG A 70 7.46 -7.56 16.04
CA ARG A 70 7.08 -8.54 15.02
C ARG A 70 7.28 -9.94 15.56
N PHE A 71 6.27 -10.78 15.36
CA PHE A 71 6.36 -12.20 15.70
C PHE A 71 5.49 -13.02 14.76
N LYS A 72 5.85 -14.30 14.64
CA LYS A 72 5.16 -15.26 13.80
C LYS A 72 4.40 -16.24 14.66
N LYS A 73 3.23 -16.64 14.22
CA LYS A 73 2.42 -17.67 14.87
C LYS A 73 1.88 -18.65 13.84
N TYR A 74 1.92 -19.93 14.17
CA TYR A 74 1.38 -20.99 13.33
C TYR A 74 -0.07 -21.29 13.70
N TYR A 75 -0.93 -21.26 12.69
CA TYR A 75 -2.36 -21.57 12.80
C TYR A 75 -2.73 -22.67 11.79
N GLN A 76 -3.99 -23.07 11.80
CA GLN A 76 -4.52 -24.04 10.82
C GLN A 76 -4.33 -23.63 9.35
N TYR A 77 -4.09 -22.36 9.09
CA TYR A 77 -3.85 -21.80 7.74
C TYR A 77 -2.37 -21.71 7.38
N GLY A 78 -1.47 -22.04 8.30
CA GLY A 78 -0.02 -21.90 8.17
C GLY A 78 0.55 -20.82 9.05
N GLU A 79 1.69 -20.28 8.67
CA GLU A 79 2.35 -19.18 9.36
C GLU A 79 1.59 -17.85 9.12
N ILE A 80 1.36 -17.11 10.19
CA ILE A 80 0.81 -15.75 10.16
C ILE A 80 1.79 -14.84 10.90
N GLU A 81 2.15 -13.73 10.29
CA GLU A 81 2.97 -12.69 10.91
C GLU A 81 2.08 -11.62 11.55
N ILE A 82 2.42 -11.25 12.76
CA ILE A 82 1.74 -10.21 13.53
C ILE A 82 2.73 -9.08 13.78
N THR A 83 2.34 -7.87 13.40
CA THR A 83 3.14 -6.66 13.64
C THR A 83 2.37 -5.71 14.54
N ILE A 84 2.99 -5.31 15.66
CA ILE A 84 2.51 -4.23 16.51
C ILE A 84 3.32 -2.99 16.14
N ASN A 85 2.67 -2.04 15.48
CA ASN A 85 3.33 -0.84 15.00
C ASN A 85 3.35 0.24 16.09
N LEU A 86 4.50 0.37 16.76
CA LEU A 86 4.76 1.38 17.78
C LEU A 86 5.34 2.68 17.21
N SER A 87 5.66 2.71 15.91
CA SER A 87 6.24 3.88 15.24
C SER A 87 5.22 4.97 14.92
N LYS A 88 3.92 4.63 14.92
CA LYS A 88 2.85 5.61 14.75
C LYS A 88 2.67 6.34 16.08
N PRO A 89 3.00 7.64 16.18
CA PRO A 89 2.86 8.37 17.43
C PRO A 89 1.39 8.43 17.84
N GLU A 90 1.10 7.96 19.05
CA GLU A 90 -0.18 8.26 19.70
C GLU A 90 -0.17 9.74 20.05
N LYS A 91 -1.16 10.47 19.58
CA LYS A 91 -1.31 11.89 19.91
C LYS A 91 -1.89 12.02 21.31
N ASP A 92 -1.28 12.86 22.14
CA ASP A 92 -1.86 13.26 23.43
C ASP A 92 -3.29 13.79 23.21
N PRO A 93 -4.30 13.40 24.02
CA PRO A 93 -5.65 13.96 23.96
C PRO A 93 -5.70 15.49 23.98
N LYS A 94 -4.77 16.14 24.68
CA LYS A 94 -4.63 17.60 24.70
C LYS A 94 -4.16 18.17 23.36
N GLU A 95 -3.26 17.45 22.66
CA GLU A 95 -2.81 17.82 21.31
C GLU A 95 -3.92 17.60 20.28
N ILE A 96 -4.72 16.54 20.43
CA ILE A 96 -5.90 16.31 19.58
C ILE A 96 -6.92 17.45 19.76
N ALA A 97 -7.14 17.91 20.99
CA ALA A 97 -8.05 19.02 21.27
C ALA A 97 -7.55 20.34 20.67
N LYS A 98 -6.27 20.68 20.81
CA LYS A 98 -5.65 21.86 20.17
C LYS A 98 -5.72 21.77 18.64
N ALA A 99 -5.47 20.58 18.11
CA ALA A 99 -5.48 20.30 16.67
C ALA A 99 -6.87 20.54 16.03
N LYS A 100 -7.96 20.26 16.75
CA LYS A 100 -9.33 20.55 16.29
C LYS A 100 -9.64 22.05 16.14
N LEU A 101 -8.89 22.91 16.81
CA LEU A 101 -9.07 24.38 16.75
C LEU A 101 -8.36 24.99 15.52
N ILE A 102 -7.47 24.26 14.86
CA ILE A 102 -6.74 24.76 13.71
C ILE A 102 -7.60 24.56 12.46
N LYS A 103 -7.93 25.65 11.76
CA LYS A 103 -8.60 25.57 10.46
C LYS A 103 -7.70 24.82 9.47
N SER A 104 -8.16 23.69 8.97
CA SER A 104 -7.52 22.99 7.87
C SER A 104 -7.67 23.85 6.60
N SER A 105 -6.56 24.06 5.90
CA SER A 105 -6.55 24.74 4.60
C SER A 105 -7.20 23.91 3.49
N GLY A 106 -7.43 22.61 3.73
CA GLY A 106 -7.85 21.65 2.68
C GLY A 106 -6.78 21.37 1.63
N TYR A 107 -5.52 21.83 1.86
CA TYR A 107 -4.38 21.62 0.96
C TYR A 107 -3.14 21.22 1.75
N PRO A 108 -2.41 20.16 1.33
CA PRO A 108 -2.81 19.16 0.30
C PRO A 108 -4.13 18.45 0.64
N LYS A 109 -4.86 17.94 -0.37
CA LYS A 109 -6.19 17.32 -0.17
C LYS A 109 -6.12 16.09 0.74
N CYS A 110 -5.06 15.28 0.62
CA CYS A 110 -4.81 14.11 1.48
C CYS A 110 -3.30 13.86 1.67
N LEU A 111 -2.97 12.84 2.48
CA LEU A 111 -1.58 12.48 2.81
C LEU A 111 -0.78 11.91 1.62
N LEU A 112 -1.44 11.50 0.53
CA LEU A 112 -0.81 10.90 -0.65
C LEU A 112 -0.62 11.91 -1.79
N CYS A 113 -1.22 13.11 -1.73
CA CYS A 113 -1.07 14.09 -2.79
C CYS A 113 0.41 14.49 -2.97
N LYS A 114 0.87 14.62 -4.23
CA LYS A 114 2.24 15.02 -4.57
C LYS A 114 2.66 16.35 -3.97
N GLU A 115 1.71 17.23 -3.70
CA GLU A 115 1.86 18.53 -3.06
C GLU A 115 2.33 18.44 -1.59
N ASN A 116 2.37 17.22 -1.02
CA ASN A 116 2.98 17.02 0.29
C ASN A 116 4.51 17.17 0.25
N VAL A 117 5.18 17.04 -0.90
CA VAL A 117 6.63 17.24 -1.01
C VAL A 117 6.98 18.66 -0.61
N GLY A 118 7.84 18.81 0.41
CA GLY A 118 8.24 20.10 0.94
C GLY A 118 7.26 20.74 1.95
N PHE A 119 6.12 20.11 2.25
CA PHE A 119 5.16 20.62 3.22
C PHE A 119 5.79 20.74 4.61
N SER A 120 5.71 21.94 5.21
CA SER A 120 6.34 22.23 6.51
C SER A 120 5.71 21.51 7.70
N GLY A 121 4.50 21.00 7.52
CA GLY A 121 3.72 20.41 8.60
C GLY A 121 3.05 21.45 9.51
N ASP A 122 2.19 20.96 10.35
CA ASP A 122 1.54 21.69 11.45
C ASP A 122 1.20 20.70 12.58
N LEU A 123 0.52 21.16 13.63
CA LEU A 123 0.16 20.29 14.76
C LEU A 123 -0.77 19.12 14.35
N ASN A 124 -1.49 19.24 13.23
CA ASN A 124 -2.39 18.21 12.71
C ASN A 124 -1.74 17.29 11.71
N ARG A 125 -0.76 17.80 10.95
CA ARG A 125 -0.16 17.12 9.80
C ARG A 125 1.35 17.09 9.92
N ALA A 126 1.93 15.91 9.78
CA ALA A 126 3.36 15.73 9.85
C ALA A 126 4.09 16.56 8.79
N ALA A 127 5.29 17.06 9.14
CA ALA A 127 6.19 17.71 8.19
C ALA A 127 6.62 16.71 7.11
N ARG A 128 6.75 17.21 5.88
CA ARG A 128 7.12 16.47 4.67
C ARG A 128 8.27 17.16 3.91
N GLN A 129 9.07 17.98 4.58
CA GLN A 129 10.17 18.72 3.95
C GLN A 129 11.28 17.77 3.48
N THR A 130 11.50 16.65 4.18
CA THR A 130 12.44 15.60 3.77
C THR A 130 11.80 14.51 2.89
N HIS A 131 10.52 14.61 2.62
CA HIS A 131 9.80 13.70 1.74
C HIS A 131 10.19 13.92 0.28
N ARG A 132 10.43 12.83 -0.44
CA ARG A 132 10.70 12.81 -1.89
C ARG A 132 9.80 11.76 -2.55
N ILE A 133 9.54 11.93 -3.82
CA ILE A 133 8.74 11.03 -4.65
C ILE A 133 9.43 10.81 -5.99
N ILE A 134 9.30 9.63 -6.55
CA ILE A 134 9.84 9.27 -7.86
C ILE A 134 8.67 9.11 -8.84
N PRO A 135 8.66 9.84 -9.95
CA PRO A 135 7.62 9.67 -10.97
C PRO A 135 7.77 8.32 -11.67
N LEU A 136 6.66 7.63 -11.86
CA LEU A 136 6.55 6.36 -12.58
C LEU A 136 5.48 6.49 -13.65
N ASP A 137 5.68 5.84 -14.79
CA ASP A 137 4.66 5.69 -15.82
C ASP A 137 4.19 4.23 -15.82
N LEU A 138 2.96 3.99 -15.37
CA LEU A 138 2.32 2.70 -15.36
C LEU A 138 1.20 2.69 -16.39
N ASP A 139 1.39 1.94 -17.48
CA ASP A 139 0.42 1.84 -18.57
C ASP A 139 -0.11 3.22 -19.01
N GLU A 140 0.82 4.11 -19.41
CA GLU A 140 0.55 5.49 -19.87
C GLU A 140 -0.07 6.42 -18.82
N GLN A 141 -0.24 5.98 -17.58
CA GLN A 141 -0.71 6.79 -16.46
C GLN A 141 0.43 7.18 -15.52
N ARG A 142 0.41 8.45 -15.08
CA ARG A 142 1.41 8.96 -14.15
C ARG A 142 1.09 8.58 -12.73
N TYR A 143 2.03 7.86 -12.09
CA TYR A 143 2.07 7.54 -10.68
C TYR A 143 3.34 8.08 -10.03
N TYR A 144 3.40 8.01 -8.71
CA TYR A 144 4.60 8.34 -7.93
C TYR A 144 4.88 7.25 -6.91
N LEU A 145 6.17 6.89 -6.80
CA LEU A 145 6.67 6.02 -5.75
C LEU A 145 7.14 6.86 -4.56
N GLN A 146 6.73 6.50 -3.35
CA GLN A 146 7.26 6.98 -2.08
C GLN A 146 7.42 5.84 -1.09
N TYR A 147 8.33 5.96 -0.12
CA TYR A 147 8.34 5.04 1.01
C TYR A 147 7.37 5.51 2.09
N SER A 148 6.82 4.53 2.84
CA SER A 148 5.98 4.81 3.98
C SER A 148 6.84 5.07 5.23
N PRO A 149 6.63 6.16 5.96
CA PRO A 149 7.40 6.42 7.18
C PRO A 149 7.06 5.46 8.34
N TYR A 150 6.02 4.63 8.20
CA TYR A 150 5.57 3.72 9.26
C TYR A 150 6.16 2.31 9.16
N VAL A 151 6.71 1.93 8.01
CA VAL A 151 7.45 0.68 7.75
C VAL A 151 6.74 -0.55 8.34
N TYR A 152 5.60 -0.92 7.79
CA TYR A 152 4.89 -2.14 8.20
C TYR A 152 5.69 -3.42 7.87
N TYR A 153 6.49 -3.37 6.81
CA TYR A 153 7.43 -4.42 6.37
C TYR A 153 8.62 -3.77 5.64
N ASN A 154 9.60 -4.59 5.23
CA ASN A 154 10.82 -4.08 4.62
C ASN A 154 10.54 -3.29 3.34
N GLU A 155 11.11 -2.09 3.24
CA GLU A 155 10.96 -1.17 2.11
C GLU A 155 9.49 -0.88 1.76
N HIS A 156 8.63 -0.80 2.81
CA HIS A 156 7.22 -0.49 2.60
C HIS A 156 7.05 0.80 1.80
N CYS A 157 6.54 0.67 0.58
CA CYS A 157 6.32 1.78 -0.33
C CYS A 157 4.83 1.95 -0.65
N ILE A 158 4.51 3.14 -1.14
CA ILE A 158 3.20 3.50 -1.66
C ILE A 158 3.41 4.02 -3.08
N VAL A 159 2.64 3.50 -4.02
CA VAL A 159 2.59 3.94 -5.41
C VAL A 159 1.22 4.57 -5.60
N PHE A 160 1.17 5.89 -5.81
CA PHE A 160 -0.08 6.64 -5.84
C PHE A 160 -0.25 7.41 -7.15
N ASN A 161 -1.49 7.54 -7.59
CA ASN A 161 -1.81 8.25 -8.82
C ASN A 161 -1.50 9.76 -8.69
N GLU A 162 -1.09 10.39 -9.78
CA GLU A 162 -0.87 11.84 -9.82
C GLU A 162 -2.11 12.63 -9.48
N GLU A 163 -3.26 12.16 -9.95
CA GLU A 163 -4.55 12.78 -9.71
C GLU A 163 -5.15 12.31 -8.39
N HIS A 164 -5.71 13.24 -7.62
CA HIS A 164 -6.50 12.91 -6.45
C HIS A 164 -7.88 12.39 -6.87
N ARG A 165 -7.94 11.12 -7.21
CA ARG A 165 -9.16 10.41 -7.62
C ARG A 165 -9.43 9.21 -6.68
N PRO A 166 -10.70 8.83 -6.47
CA PRO A 166 -11.02 7.68 -5.64
C PRO A 166 -10.43 6.37 -6.17
N MET A 167 -10.16 5.45 -5.26
CA MET A 167 -9.78 4.07 -5.59
C MET A 167 -10.92 3.34 -6.26
N VAL A 168 -10.60 2.58 -7.31
CA VAL A 168 -11.52 1.66 -7.98
C VAL A 168 -10.74 0.41 -8.38
N ILE A 169 -11.22 -0.76 -7.96
CA ILE A 169 -10.66 -2.03 -8.44
C ILE A 169 -11.33 -2.38 -9.77
N ASN A 170 -10.51 -2.40 -10.82
CA ASN A 170 -10.93 -2.64 -12.20
C ASN A 170 -9.76 -3.23 -13.02
N HIS A 171 -9.96 -3.36 -14.34
CA HIS A 171 -8.97 -3.81 -15.30
C HIS A 171 -7.62 -3.09 -15.18
N ASP A 172 -7.65 -1.75 -15.09
CA ASP A 172 -6.44 -0.92 -15.00
C ASP A 172 -5.64 -1.24 -13.72
N THR A 173 -6.33 -1.56 -12.61
CA THR A 173 -5.67 -1.98 -11.37
C THR A 173 -4.73 -3.17 -11.61
N PHE A 174 -5.22 -4.21 -12.29
CA PHE A 174 -4.42 -5.41 -12.58
C PHE A 174 -3.28 -5.11 -13.54
N THR A 175 -3.53 -4.27 -14.53
CA THR A 175 -2.52 -3.81 -15.50
C THR A 175 -1.40 -3.03 -14.81
N HIS A 176 -1.74 -2.05 -13.96
CA HIS A 176 -0.76 -1.23 -13.25
C HIS A 176 0.09 -2.05 -12.28
N LEU A 177 -0.51 -3.04 -11.58
CA LEU A 177 0.25 -3.95 -10.70
C LEU A 177 1.33 -4.71 -11.47
N LEU A 178 1.00 -5.26 -12.63
CA LEU A 178 1.96 -6.02 -13.45
C LEU A 178 2.97 -5.11 -14.16
N SER A 179 2.57 -3.92 -14.59
CA SER A 179 3.49 -2.92 -15.15
C SER A 179 4.53 -2.45 -14.13
N PHE A 180 4.15 -2.30 -12.87
CA PHE A 180 5.11 -2.00 -11.79
C PHE A 180 6.14 -3.13 -11.59
N LEU A 181 5.73 -4.38 -11.70
CA LEU A 181 6.64 -5.52 -11.58
C LEU A 181 7.64 -5.62 -12.73
N ASP A 182 7.31 -5.12 -13.92
CA ASP A 182 8.26 -4.98 -15.03
C ASP A 182 9.40 -4.01 -14.67
N MET A 183 9.06 -2.94 -13.94
CA MET A 183 10.02 -1.95 -13.49
C MET A 183 10.84 -2.42 -12.28
N PHE A 184 10.19 -3.10 -11.34
CA PHE A 184 10.76 -3.50 -10.04
C PHE A 184 10.42 -4.97 -9.70
N PRO A 185 11.01 -5.95 -10.40
CA PRO A 185 10.68 -7.36 -10.22
C PRO A 185 11.07 -7.92 -8.84
N HIS A 186 11.89 -7.21 -8.09
CA HIS A 186 12.30 -7.56 -6.72
C HIS A 186 11.30 -7.08 -5.64
N TYR A 187 10.24 -6.37 -6.04
CA TYR A 187 9.16 -5.92 -5.16
C TYR A 187 7.90 -6.76 -5.36
N MET A 188 7.04 -6.73 -4.37
CA MET A 188 5.63 -7.03 -4.52
C MET A 188 4.83 -5.72 -4.55
N LEU A 189 3.67 -5.73 -5.19
CA LEU A 189 2.72 -4.62 -5.16
C LEU A 189 1.30 -5.16 -5.04
N GLY A 190 0.49 -4.56 -4.18
CA GLY A 190 -0.90 -4.91 -4.00
C GLY A 190 -1.79 -3.67 -3.87
N SER A 191 -3.07 -3.83 -4.16
CA SER A 191 -4.07 -2.80 -3.92
C SER A 191 -4.78 -3.04 -2.60
N ASN A 192 -5.17 -1.96 -1.93
CA ASN A 192 -6.20 -2.03 -0.91
C ASN A 192 -7.57 -2.32 -1.54
N ALA A 193 -8.56 -2.71 -0.74
CA ALA A 193 -9.94 -2.77 -1.20
C ALA A 193 -10.46 -1.36 -1.52
N ASP A 194 -11.32 -1.23 -2.52
CA ASP A 194 -12.02 0.01 -2.88
C ASP A 194 -13.33 0.21 -2.08
N LEU A 195 -13.63 -0.71 -1.18
CA LEU A 195 -14.78 -0.63 -0.26
C LEU A 195 -14.30 -0.43 1.18
N PRO A 196 -15.07 0.28 2.03
CA PRO A 196 -14.73 0.47 3.44
C PRO A 196 -14.79 -0.86 4.22
N ILE A 197 -14.24 -0.89 5.45
CA ILE A 197 -14.23 -2.00 6.42
C ILE A 197 -13.24 -3.11 6.03
N VAL A 198 -13.14 -3.50 4.78
CA VAL A 198 -12.33 -4.63 4.30
C VAL A 198 -10.89 -4.26 3.93
N GLY A 199 -10.25 -3.41 4.73
CA GLY A 199 -8.83 -3.06 4.62
C GLY A 199 -8.53 -1.88 3.69
N GLY A 200 -9.55 -1.12 3.29
CA GLY A 200 -9.35 0.14 2.57
C GLY A 200 -8.91 1.27 3.50
N SER A 201 -7.80 1.94 3.18
CA SER A 201 -7.39 3.19 3.80
C SER A 201 -7.18 4.24 2.72
N ILE A 202 -7.55 5.50 3.01
CA ILE A 202 -7.43 6.61 2.05
C ILE A 202 -8.13 6.29 0.71
N LEU A 203 -9.38 5.81 0.78
CA LEU A 203 -10.18 5.43 -0.39
C LEU A 203 -10.39 6.57 -1.39
N THR A 204 -10.13 7.81 -0.98
CA THR A 204 -10.29 9.01 -1.81
C THR A 204 -9.13 9.27 -2.75
N HIS A 205 -8.04 8.51 -2.65
CA HIS A 205 -6.87 8.65 -3.51
C HIS A 205 -6.37 7.30 -3.98
N ASP A 206 -6.40 7.08 -5.28
CA ASP A 206 -5.96 5.85 -5.94
C ASP A 206 -4.48 5.56 -5.65
N HIS A 207 -4.20 4.41 -5.03
CA HIS A 207 -2.87 4.02 -4.63
C HIS A 207 -2.71 2.52 -4.43
N PHE A 208 -1.47 2.06 -4.54
CA PHE A 208 -1.01 0.70 -4.26
C PHE A 208 -0.02 0.71 -3.10
N GLN A 209 0.16 -0.43 -2.45
CA GLN A 209 1.17 -0.63 -1.42
C GLN A 209 2.08 -1.80 -1.81
N GLY A 210 3.38 -1.61 -1.63
CA GLY A 210 4.37 -2.61 -2.00
C GLY A 210 5.65 -2.53 -1.19
N GLY A 211 6.63 -3.32 -1.60
CA GLY A 211 7.95 -3.35 -0.98
C GLY A 211 8.72 -4.63 -1.28
N ARG A 212 9.97 -4.68 -0.82
CA ARG A 212 10.82 -5.87 -0.91
C ARG A 212 10.50 -6.81 0.26
N TYR A 213 9.38 -7.53 0.14
CA TYR A 213 8.86 -8.34 1.22
C TYR A 213 8.12 -9.59 0.72
N THR A 214 8.29 -10.69 1.44
CA THR A 214 7.59 -11.95 1.18
C THR A 214 6.51 -12.16 2.24
N PHE A 215 5.25 -12.04 1.83
CA PHE A 215 4.14 -12.28 2.74
C PHE A 215 3.95 -13.77 3.07
N PRO A 216 3.50 -14.11 4.29
CA PRO A 216 3.19 -15.49 4.67
C PRO A 216 2.21 -16.20 3.71
N ILE A 217 1.29 -15.47 3.09
CA ILE A 217 0.36 -16.00 2.09
C ILE A 217 1.08 -16.68 0.91
N GLU A 218 2.32 -16.28 0.59
CA GLU A 218 3.10 -16.90 -0.50
C GLU A 218 3.42 -18.37 -0.22
N GLY A 219 3.58 -18.73 1.05
CA GLY A 219 3.79 -20.10 1.52
C GLY A 219 2.49 -20.89 1.76
N ALA A 220 1.31 -20.31 1.48
CA ALA A 220 0.04 -20.96 1.74
C ALA A 220 -0.11 -22.27 0.94
N LYS A 221 -0.65 -23.32 1.61
CA LYS A 221 -0.89 -24.62 0.99
C LYS A 221 -1.90 -24.54 -0.14
N ILE A 222 -1.59 -25.16 -1.27
CA ILE A 222 -2.53 -25.32 -2.39
C ILE A 222 -3.58 -26.35 -2.00
N LEU A 223 -4.85 -25.97 -2.10
CA LEU A 223 -6.00 -26.86 -1.87
C LEU A 223 -6.44 -27.54 -3.16
N LYS A 224 -6.43 -26.79 -4.26
CA LYS A 224 -6.87 -27.28 -5.56
C LYS A 224 -6.19 -26.48 -6.68
N THR A 225 -5.79 -27.17 -7.74
CA THR A 225 -5.39 -26.57 -9.02
C THR A 225 -6.55 -26.72 -10.01
N VAL A 226 -6.85 -25.68 -10.76
CA VAL A 226 -7.92 -25.63 -11.76
C VAL A 226 -7.32 -25.27 -13.10
N TYR A 227 -7.78 -25.93 -14.15
CA TYR A 227 -7.40 -25.66 -15.54
C TYR A 227 -8.65 -25.21 -16.29
N LEU A 228 -8.55 -24.10 -17.01
CA LEU A 228 -9.64 -23.55 -17.79
C LEU A 228 -9.20 -23.39 -19.25
N ASN A 229 -9.94 -23.97 -20.19
CA ASN A 229 -9.61 -23.89 -21.61
C ASN A 229 -9.55 -22.45 -22.14
N LYS A 230 -10.28 -21.52 -21.49
CA LYS A 230 -10.24 -20.10 -21.83
C LYS A 230 -8.90 -19.43 -21.52
N TYR A 231 -8.12 -20.00 -20.59
CA TYR A 231 -6.84 -19.46 -20.11
C TYR A 231 -5.79 -20.60 -20.09
N PRO A 232 -5.29 -21.01 -21.27
CA PRO A 232 -4.45 -22.22 -21.38
C PRO A 232 -3.09 -22.07 -20.70
N ASP A 233 -2.52 -20.87 -20.65
CA ASP A 233 -1.20 -20.58 -20.06
C ASP A 233 -1.28 -20.23 -18.57
N LEU A 234 -2.50 -20.19 -18.01
CA LEU A 234 -2.71 -19.74 -16.64
C LEU A 234 -2.80 -20.91 -15.67
N LYS A 235 -1.89 -20.97 -14.72
CA LYS A 235 -2.01 -21.85 -13.56
C LYS A 235 -2.91 -21.18 -12.53
N ILE A 236 -4.06 -21.79 -12.22
CA ILE A 236 -5.06 -21.27 -11.28
C ILE A 236 -5.09 -22.18 -10.06
N GLU A 237 -4.88 -21.62 -8.87
CA GLU A 237 -4.81 -22.35 -7.61
C GLU A 237 -5.72 -21.73 -6.56
N VAL A 238 -6.50 -22.57 -5.88
CA VAL A 238 -7.19 -22.19 -4.65
C VAL A 238 -6.25 -22.47 -3.49
N ILE A 239 -5.90 -21.49 -2.70
CA ILE A 239 -4.95 -21.64 -1.60
C ILE A 239 -5.65 -21.66 -0.23
N LYS A 240 -5.04 -22.34 0.74
CA LYS A 240 -5.52 -22.39 2.12
C LYS A 240 -5.07 -21.14 2.88
N TRP A 241 -5.94 -20.15 2.95
CA TRP A 241 -5.70 -18.88 3.62
C TRP A 241 -6.95 -18.47 4.41
N PRO A 242 -6.86 -17.63 5.49
CA PRO A 242 -8.04 -17.20 6.25
C PRO A 242 -9.12 -16.55 5.38
N LEU A 243 -8.71 -15.80 4.37
CA LEU A 243 -9.60 -15.21 3.37
C LEU A 243 -9.60 -16.06 2.10
N SER A 244 -10.76 -16.25 1.49
CA SER A 244 -10.88 -16.98 0.22
C SER A 244 -10.00 -16.33 -0.84
N THR A 245 -9.00 -17.07 -1.33
CA THR A 245 -7.99 -16.54 -2.24
C THR A 245 -7.77 -17.47 -3.42
N ILE A 246 -7.76 -16.90 -4.61
CA ILE A 246 -7.37 -17.54 -5.85
C ILE A 246 -6.00 -16.99 -6.26
N ARG A 247 -5.03 -17.87 -6.43
CA ARG A 247 -3.70 -17.57 -6.95
C ARG A 247 -3.64 -17.89 -8.42
N VAL A 248 -3.10 -16.97 -9.20
CA VAL A 248 -2.82 -17.18 -10.63
C VAL A 248 -1.36 -16.94 -10.92
N THR A 249 -0.79 -17.78 -11.81
CA THR A 249 0.62 -17.69 -12.19
C THR A 249 0.73 -17.92 -13.69
N SER A 250 1.45 -17.06 -14.40
CA SER A 250 1.75 -17.17 -15.83
C SER A 250 2.89 -16.21 -16.22
N SER A 251 3.58 -16.52 -17.31
CA SER A 251 4.42 -15.55 -18.03
C SER A 251 3.59 -14.62 -18.94
N ASN A 252 2.35 -14.98 -19.22
CA ASN A 252 1.41 -14.23 -20.05
C ASN A 252 0.58 -13.26 -19.20
N LYS A 253 1.00 -11.98 -19.14
CA LYS A 253 0.30 -10.92 -18.39
C LYS A 253 -1.15 -10.76 -18.83
N ALA A 254 -1.41 -10.81 -20.13
CA ALA A 254 -2.75 -10.60 -20.67
C ALA A 254 -3.77 -11.62 -20.14
N GLU A 255 -3.37 -12.89 -19.99
CA GLU A 255 -4.24 -13.90 -19.39
C GLU A 255 -4.50 -13.67 -17.90
N ILE A 256 -3.47 -13.22 -17.15
CA ILE A 256 -3.65 -12.87 -15.71
C ILE A 256 -4.67 -11.74 -15.58
N ILE A 257 -4.49 -10.66 -16.35
CA ILE A 257 -5.36 -9.47 -16.33
C ILE A 257 -6.79 -9.86 -16.70
N GLN A 258 -6.96 -10.58 -17.82
CA GLN A 258 -8.28 -10.98 -18.29
C GLN A 258 -8.99 -11.90 -17.31
N PHE A 259 -8.27 -12.85 -16.70
CA PHE A 259 -8.84 -13.74 -15.68
C PHE A 259 -9.25 -12.94 -14.42
N ALA A 260 -8.39 -12.02 -13.97
CA ALA A 260 -8.67 -11.20 -12.79
C ALA A 260 -9.90 -10.32 -12.99
N ASP A 261 -10.06 -9.75 -14.19
CA ASP A 261 -11.20 -8.94 -14.58
C ASP A 261 -12.50 -9.77 -14.64
N ASP A 262 -12.44 -10.94 -15.30
CA ASP A 262 -13.58 -11.88 -15.35
C ASP A 262 -13.97 -12.36 -13.94
N LEU A 263 -13.00 -12.65 -13.08
CA LEU A 263 -13.25 -13.05 -11.68
C LEU A 263 -13.90 -11.91 -10.90
N LEU A 264 -13.38 -10.69 -11.03
CA LEU A 264 -13.92 -9.50 -10.38
C LEU A 264 -15.38 -9.27 -10.77
N ALA A 265 -15.67 -9.32 -12.09
CA ALA A 265 -17.02 -9.14 -12.61
C ALA A 265 -18.01 -10.20 -12.04
N LYS A 266 -17.57 -11.46 -11.98
CA LYS A 266 -18.37 -12.54 -11.38
C LYS A 266 -18.54 -12.36 -9.88
N TRP A 267 -17.47 -12.02 -9.16
CA TRP A 267 -17.50 -11.85 -7.71
C TRP A 267 -18.39 -10.66 -7.31
N LYS A 268 -18.30 -9.54 -8.01
CA LYS A 268 -19.17 -8.36 -7.77
C LYS A 268 -20.66 -8.70 -7.80
N ASN A 269 -21.05 -9.72 -8.56
CA ASN A 269 -22.45 -10.16 -8.70
C ASN A 269 -22.81 -11.45 -7.94
N TYR A 270 -21.83 -12.03 -7.22
CA TYR A 270 -22.02 -13.31 -6.53
C TYR A 270 -22.72 -13.13 -5.19
N SER A 271 -23.78 -13.93 -4.97
CA SER A 271 -24.43 -14.05 -3.67
C SER A 271 -24.64 -15.53 -3.33
N ASP A 272 -24.41 -15.87 -2.05
CA ASP A 272 -24.73 -17.17 -1.47
C ASP A 272 -25.40 -16.95 -0.11
N LYS A 273 -26.73 -17.05 -0.10
CA LYS A 273 -27.53 -16.81 1.10
C LYS A 273 -27.25 -17.83 2.20
N ALA A 274 -26.86 -19.06 1.84
CA ALA A 274 -26.56 -20.10 2.81
C ALA A 274 -25.27 -19.80 3.59
N LEU A 275 -24.33 -19.12 2.96
CA LEU A 275 -23.07 -18.65 3.56
C LEU A 275 -23.15 -17.19 4.03
N ASN A 276 -24.33 -16.58 3.98
CA ASN A 276 -24.54 -15.19 4.35
C ASN A 276 -23.76 -14.17 3.48
N ILE A 277 -23.34 -14.56 2.28
CA ILE A 277 -22.69 -13.70 1.30
C ILE A 277 -23.76 -13.05 0.43
N LEU A 278 -23.80 -11.71 0.45
CA LEU A 278 -24.63 -10.91 -0.46
C LEU A 278 -23.74 -9.99 -1.26
N SER A 279 -23.99 -9.90 -2.56
CA SER A 279 -23.26 -8.98 -3.45
C SER A 279 -23.63 -7.52 -3.18
N HIS A 280 -24.89 -7.26 -2.82
CA HIS A 280 -25.45 -5.95 -2.54
C HIS A 280 -26.49 -6.02 -1.41
N THR A 281 -26.69 -4.92 -0.74
CA THR A 281 -27.87 -4.62 0.08
C THR A 281 -28.46 -3.33 -0.47
N ASP A 282 -29.66 -3.39 -1.02
CA ASP A 282 -30.21 -2.35 -1.87
C ASP A 282 -29.20 -1.98 -2.99
N ASP A 283 -28.79 -0.73 -3.12
CA ASP A 283 -27.80 -0.26 -4.11
C ASP A 283 -26.35 -0.26 -3.60
N ILE A 284 -26.11 -0.75 -2.36
CA ILE A 284 -24.76 -0.72 -1.75
C ILE A 284 -24.03 -2.02 -2.08
N PRO A 285 -22.91 -1.97 -2.83
CA PRO A 285 -22.10 -3.14 -3.15
C PRO A 285 -21.29 -3.62 -1.94
N HIS A 286 -21.08 -4.93 -1.85
CA HIS A 286 -20.33 -5.57 -0.77
C HIS A 286 -19.09 -6.33 -1.24
N ASN A 287 -19.06 -6.76 -2.50
CA ASN A 287 -17.99 -7.60 -3.02
C ASN A 287 -16.93 -6.80 -3.75
N THR A 288 -15.68 -7.05 -3.40
CA THR A 288 -14.49 -6.54 -4.11
C THR A 288 -13.34 -7.55 -4.02
N ILE A 289 -12.23 -7.26 -4.68
CA ILE A 289 -11.01 -8.07 -4.63
C ILE A 289 -9.85 -7.21 -4.12
N THR A 290 -8.99 -7.80 -3.29
CA THR A 290 -7.68 -7.25 -2.94
C THR A 290 -6.61 -8.03 -3.71
N PRO A 291 -6.06 -7.50 -4.81
CA PRO A 291 -5.01 -8.16 -5.58
C PRO A 291 -3.64 -7.89 -4.96
N ILE A 292 -2.76 -8.92 -4.96
CA ILE A 292 -1.36 -8.82 -4.54
C ILE A 292 -0.51 -9.51 -5.60
N ALA A 293 0.34 -8.75 -6.27
CA ALA A 293 1.16 -9.23 -7.38
C ALA A 293 2.66 -9.25 -7.02
N ARG A 294 3.40 -10.21 -7.60
CA ARG A 294 4.85 -10.36 -7.44
C ARG A 294 5.44 -11.18 -8.59
N MET A 295 6.75 -11.11 -8.75
CA MET A 295 7.48 -12.05 -9.58
C MET A 295 7.83 -13.32 -8.78
N LYS A 296 7.62 -14.50 -9.36
CA LYS A 296 7.96 -15.80 -8.80
C LYS A 296 8.54 -16.69 -9.87
N ASN A 297 9.82 -17.11 -9.73
CA ASN A 297 10.50 -17.95 -10.72
C ASN A 297 10.42 -17.42 -12.17
N ASN A 298 10.57 -16.11 -12.35
CA ASN A 298 10.44 -15.38 -13.61
C ASN A 298 9.03 -15.40 -14.24
N GLU A 299 8.01 -15.73 -13.46
CA GLU A 299 6.60 -15.59 -13.85
C GLU A 299 5.90 -14.58 -12.98
N TYR A 300 4.86 -13.94 -13.51
CA TYR A 300 3.96 -13.12 -12.73
C TYR A 300 3.04 -14.00 -11.90
N GLN A 301 2.92 -13.69 -10.63
CA GLN A 301 1.98 -14.34 -9.74
C GLN A 301 1.10 -13.29 -9.07
N MET A 302 -0.21 -13.52 -9.08
CA MET A 302 -1.18 -12.64 -8.43
C MET A 302 -2.09 -13.45 -7.53
N ASP A 303 -2.20 -13.02 -6.27
CA ASP A 303 -3.20 -13.50 -5.32
C ASP A 303 -4.42 -12.58 -5.39
N LEU A 304 -5.57 -13.13 -5.72
CA LEU A 304 -6.85 -12.45 -5.81
C LEU A 304 -7.67 -12.79 -4.57
N VAL A 305 -7.59 -11.93 -3.55
CA VAL A 305 -8.27 -12.13 -2.26
C VAL A 305 -9.70 -11.61 -2.36
N LEU A 306 -10.67 -12.50 -2.24
CA LEU A 306 -12.09 -12.16 -2.30
C LEU A 306 -12.52 -11.48 -1.00
N ARG A 307 -13.15 -10.32 -1.11
CA ARG A 307 -13.57 -9.51 0.03
C ARG A 307 -15.08 -9.25 -0.04
N ASN A 308 -15.71 -9.23 1.14
CA ASN A 308 -17.09 -8.80 1.32
C ASN A 308 -17.16 -7.92 2.57
N ASN A 309 -17.64 -6.69 2.44
CA ASN A 309 -17.64 -5.69 3.51
C ASN A 309 -18.97 -5.63 4.29
N ARG A 310 -19.82 -6.61 4.12
CA ARG A 310 -21.13 -6.62 4.77
C ARG A 310 -21.00 -6.65 6.28
N THR A 311 -21.84 -5.87 6.94
CA THR A 311 -21.96 -5.79 8.40
C THR A 311 -23.34 -6.26 8.84
N SER A 312 -23.48 -6.51 10.13
CA SER A 312 -24.77 -6.76 10.80
C SER A 312 -24.74 -6.10 12.18
N GLU A 313 -25.88 -6.07 12.86
CA GLU A 313 -25.94 -5.58 14.26
C GLU A 313 -25.03 -6.40 15.18
N GLU A 314 -24.91 -7.71 14.95
CA GLU A 314 -24.05 -8.62 15.71
C GLU A 314 -22.56 -8.43 15.32
N TYR A 315 -22.27 -8.09 14.06
CA TYR A 315 -20.91 -7.91 13.52
C TYR A 315 -20.77 -6.54 12.84
N PRO A 316 -20.69 -5.44 13.64
CA PRO A 316 -20.64 -4.07 13.10
C PRO A 316 -19.35 -3.75 12.36
N ASP A 317 -18.26 -4.48 12.65
CA ASP A 317 -16.93 -4.32 12.01
C ASP A 317 -16.72 -5.26 10.80
N GLY A 318 -17.75 -6.02 10.40
CA GLY A 318 -17.72 -6.96 9.28
C GLY A 318 -18.08 -8.38 9.67
N ILE A 319 -18.80 -9.08 8.79
CA ILE A 319 -19.20 -10.49 9.00
C ILE A 319 -18.06 -11.45 8.65
N PHE A 320 -17.14 -11.03 7.76
CA PHE A 320 -16.06 -11.88 7.21
C PHE A 320 -14.67 -11.31 7.51
#